data_70d9ce9659d370c590d5005d135250c7
#
_entry.id   70d9ce9659d370c590d5005d135250c7
#
_cell.length_a   1.000
_cell.length_b   1.000
_cell.length_c   1.000
_cell.angle_alpha   90.00
_cell.angle_beta   90.00
_cell.angle_gamma   90.00
#
_symmetry.space_group_name_H-M   'P 1'
#
loop_
_entity.id
_entity.type
_entity.pdbx_description
1 polymer ?
#
loop_
_entity_poly.entity_id
_entity_poly.type
_entity_poly.pdbx_seq_one_letter_code
_entity_poly.pdbx_strand_id
1 'polypeptide(L)'
;SIVHKESVKKDERPRIAGVYLNRLHKGILLQADPTVIYAVKKKSNDFKQVIKRVLNKDLQVASPYNTYYSAGLPPGPIAMPDITAIEAVLNPEKHNYIYFCASVTRFGYHDFAVTQAEHEQNAKKYYNWINSQGVKR
;
A
#
# COMPACT_ATOMS: atom_id res chain seq x y z
N SER A 1 -10.89 2.65 -0.12
CA SER A 1 -10.05 3.72 0.45
C SER A 1 -8.55 3.40 0.37
N ILE A 2 -8.18 2.14 0.54
CA ILE A 2 -6.75 1.73 0.46
C ILE A 2 -6.20 2.02 -0.94
N VAL A 3 -6.92 1.60 -1.99
CA VAL A 3 -6.51 1.84 -3.39
C VAL A 3 -6.37 3.33 -3.67
N HIS A 4 -7.28 4.15 -3.15
CA HIS A 4 -7.23 5.60 -3.29
C HIS A 4 -5.91 6.18 -2.75
N LYS A 5 -5.46 5.69 -1.60
CA LYS A 5 -4.24 6.15 -0.95
C LYS A 5 -2.96 5.58 -1.57
N GLU A 6 -3.04 4.45 -2.27
CA GLU A 6 -1.87 3.80 -2.85
C GLU A 6 -1.35 4.50 -4.11
N SER A 7 -2.23 5.03 -4.95
CA SER A 7 -1.81 5.66 -6.19
C SER A 7 -2.69 6.84 -6.55
N VAL A 8 -2.05 7.92 -6.97
CA VAL A 8 -2.74 9.07 -7.59
C VAL A 8 -2.97 8.84 -9.07
N LYS A 9 -2.35 7.82 -9.65
CA LYS A 9 -2.50 7.48 -11.07
C LYS A 9 -3.74 6.62 -11.28
N LYS A 10 -4.80 7.22 -11.83
CA LYS A 10 -6.11 6.58 -11.95
C LYS A 10 -6.08 5.36 -12.85
N ASP A 11 -5.23 5.37 -13.88
CA ASP A 11 -5.07 4.25 -14.82
C ASP A 11 -4.44 3.01 -14.18
N GLU A 12 -3.70 3.18 -13.08
CA GLU A 12 -3.06 2.07 -12.36
C GLU A 12 -3.95 1.46 -11.26
N ARG A 13 -4.95 2.21 -10.80
CA ARG A 13 -5.81 1.78 -9.68
C ARG A 13 -6.47 0.41 -9.89
N PRO A 14 -6.98 0.04 -11.09
CA PRO A 14 -7.52 -1.31 -11.31
C PRO A 14 -6.49 -2.43 -11.09
N ARG A 15 -5.24 -2.21 -11.45
CA ARG A 15 -4.16 -3.17 -11.22
C ARG A 15 -3.84 -3.32 -9.74
N ILE A 16 -3.78 -2.21 -9.02
CA ILE A 16 -3.56 -2.22 -7.57
C ILE A 16 -4.71 -2.93 -6.85
N ALA A 17 -5.95 -2.62 -7.23
CA ALA A 17 -7.12 -3.32 -6.70
C ALA A 17 -7.03 -4.82 -6.91
N GLY A 18 -6.58 -5.26 -8.08
CA GLY A 18 -6.35 -6.67 -8.39
C GLY A 18 -5.35 -7.32 -7.45
N VAL A 19 -4.25 -6.63 -7.11
CA VAL A 19 -3.26 -7.14 -6.16
C VAL A 19 -3.89 -7.40 -4.78
N TYR A 20 -4.63 -6.45 -4.24
CA TYR A 20 -5.26 -6.61 -2.93
C TYR A 20 -6.32 -7.70 -2.94
N LEU A 21 -7.13 -7.80 -4.00
CA LEU A 21 -8.11 -8.85 -4.12
C LEU A 21 -7.46 -10.23 -4.23
N ASN A 22 -6.35 -10.34 -4.98
CA ASN A 22 -5.59 -11.59 -5.06
C ASN A 22 -5.08 -12.01 -3.67
N ARG A 23 -4.58 -11.05 -2.89
CA ARG A 23 -4.11 -11.31 -1.52
C ARG A 23 -5.24 -11.78 -0.62
N LEU A 24 -6.39 -11.12 -0.66
CA LEU A 24 -7.57 -11.53 0.11
C LEU A 24 -7.99 -12.96 -0.22
N HIS A 25 -8.06 -13.30 -1.49
CA HIS A 25 -8.44 -14.64 -1.94
C HIS A 25 -7.44 -15.71 -1.49
N LYS A 26 -6.15 -15.37 -1.38
CA LYS A 26 -5.10 -16.28 -0.95
C LYS A 26 -4.91 -16.33 0.57
N GLY A 27 -5.63 -15.50 1.32
CA GLY A 27 -5.48 -15.42 2.78
C GLY A 27 -4.17 -14.76 3.20
N ILE A 28 -3.56 -13.95 2.34
CA ILE A 28 -2.33 -13.22 2.63
C ILE A 28 -2.67 -11.88 3.26
N LEU A 29 -1.91 -11.44 4.26
CA LEU A 29 -2.05 -10.09 4.83
C LEU A 29 -1.95 -9.04 3.73
N LEU A 30 -2.78 -8.00 3.79
CA LEU A 30 -2.77 -6.97 2.76
C LEU A 30 -1.47 -6.16 2.74
N GLN A 31 -0.86 -5.93 3.91
CA GLN A 31 0.40 -5.23 4.06
C GLN A 31 0.42 -3.89 3.30
N ALA A 32 -0.64 -3.13 3.49
CA ALA A 32 -0.83 -1.84 2.83
C ALA A 32 -0.28 -0.71 3.71
N ASP A 33 0.78 -0.06 3.27
CA ASP A 33 1.43 1.04 4.00
C ASP A 33 0.45 2.15 4.42
N PRO A 34 -0.51 2.58 3.57
CA PRO A 34 -1.47 3.60 4.01
C PRO A 34 -2.28 3.22 5.24
N THR A 35 -2.53 1.93 5.47
CA THR A 35 -3.24 1.47 6.67
C THR A 35 -2.38 1.61 7.91
N VAL A 36 -1.07 1.42 7.78
CA VAL A 36 -0.10 1.63 8.86
C VAL A 36 -0.03 3.11 9.23
N ILE A 37 0.06 3.97 8.23
CA ILE A 37 0.08 5.43 8.43
C ILE A 37 -1.18 5.87 9.17
N TYR A 38 -2.34 5.38 8.75
CA TYR A 38 -3.61 5.67 9.42
C TYR A 38 -3.61 5.17 10.87
N ALA A 39 -3.14 3.95 11.10
CA ALA A 39 -3.08 3.36 12.44
C ALA A 39 -2.17 4.15 13.38
N VAL A 40 -1.02 4.59 12.90
CA VAL A 40 -0.08 5.43 13.68
C VAL A 40 -0.73 6.75 14.06
N LYS A 41 -1.33 7.44 13.09
CA LYS A 41 -2.01 8.72 13.31
C LYS A 41 -3.17 8.59 14.29
N LYS A 42 -3.97 7.52 14.16
CA LYS A 42 -5.11 7.27 15.03
C LYS A 42 -4.65 6.98 16.47
N LYS A 43 -3.59 6.20 16.63
CA LYS A 43 -3.07 5.84 17.96
C LYS A 43 -2.48 7.06 18.70
N SER A 44 -1.79 7.94 17.97
CA SER A 44 -1.26 9.19 18.54
C SER A 44 -2.30 10.31 18.61
N ASN A 45 -3.48 10.11 18.03
CA ASN A 45 -4.55 11.11 17.92
C ASN A 45 -4.06 12.39 17.21
N ASP A 46 -3.17 12.24 16.23
CA ASP A 46 -2.60 13.36 15.50
C ASP A 46 -2.61 13.06 14.00
N PHE A 47 -3.71 13.47 13.33
CA PHE A 47 -3.89 13.30 11.89
C PHE A 47 -3.21 14.39 11.07
N LYS A 48 -2.61 15.39 11.72
CA LYS A 48 -1.89 16.49 11.04
C LYS A 48 -0.43 16.15 10.78
N GLN A 49 0.12 15.16 11.49
CA GLN A 49 1.51 14.75 11.27
C GLN A 49 1.69 14.20 9.86
N VAL A 50 2.84 14.50 9.25
CA VAL A 50 3.18 14.02 7.91
C VAL A 50 4.14 12.84 8.05
N ILE A 51 3.73 11.68 7.52
CA ILE A 51 4.54 10.46 7.52
C ILE A 51 4.85 10.14 6.06
N LYS A 52 6.08 10.39 5.63
CA LYS A 52 6.54 10.16 4.25
C LYS A 52 7.11 8.75 4.05
N ARG A 53 7.53 8.10 5.12
CA ARG A 53 8.14 6.78 5.08
C ARG A 53 7.68 5.96 6.28
N VAL A 54 7.19 4.75 5.99
CA VAL A 54 6.83 3.78 7.03
C VAL A 54 8.10 3.07 7.48
N LEU A 55 8.37 3.09 8.79
CA LEU A 55 9.53 2.46 9.39
C LEU A 55 9.15 1.08 9.94
N ASN A 56 10.16 0.21 10.17
CA ASN A 56 9.90 -1.13 10.70
C ASN A 56 9.15 -1.11 12.03
N LYS A 57 9.41 -0.14 12.90
CA LYS A 57 8.68 0.02 14.15
C LYS A 57 7.18 0.30 13.94
N ASP A 58 6.84 0.98 12.85
CA ASP A 58 5.45 1.32 12.53
C ASP A 58 4.65 0.08 12.11
N LEU A 59 5.31 -0.89 11.46
CA LEU A 59 4.67 -2.13 11.01
C LEU A 59 4.16 -2.98 12.18
N GLN A 60 4.68 -2.76 13.38
CA GLN A 60 4.32 -3.53 14.57
C GLN A 60 3.23 -2.88 15.42
N VAL A 61 2.71 -1.75 14.99
CA VAL A 61 1.65 -1.06 15.74
C VAL A 61 0.41 -1.96 15.86
N ALA A 62 0.03 -2.26 17.10
CA ALA A 62 -1.15 -3.07 17.39
C ALA A 62 -2.41 -2.26 17.11
N SER A 63 -3.04 -2.50 15.97
CA SER A 63 -4.27 -1.83 15.56
C SER A 63 -5.01 -2.72 14.57
N PRO A 64 -6.36 -2.79 14.63
CA PRO A 64 -7.13 -3.52 13.63
C PRO A 64 -7.04 -2.89 12.23
N TYR A 65 -6.60 -1.64 12.13
CA TYR A 65 -6.35 -0.97 10.86
C TYR A 65 -5.02 -1.35 10.23
N ASN A 66 -4.03 -1.78 11.03
CA ASN A 66 -2.72 -2.15 10.52
C ASN A 66 -2.78 -3.51 9.81
N THR A 67 -2.72 -3.53 8.49
CA THR A 67 -2.82 -4.75 7.68
C THR A 67 -1.53 -5.57 7.61
N TYR A 68 -0.45 -5.12 8.24
CA TYR A 68 0.71 -5.97 8.53
C TYR A 68 0.51 -6.79 9.80
N TYR A 69 -0.36 -6.33 10.69
CA TYR A 69 -0.64 -6.93 11.99
C TYR A 69 -1.92 -7.77 11.99
N SER A 70 -2.97 -7.24 11.35
CA SER A 70 -4.31 -7.86 11.33
C SER A 70 -4.65 -8.37 9.93
N ALA A 71 -5.14 -9.60 9.85
CA ALA A 71 -5.54 -10.23 8.58
C ALA A 71 -6.84 -9.63 8.04
N GLY A 72 -6.97 -9.65 6.72
CA GLY A 72 -8.18 -9.21 6.04
C GLY A 72 -8.31 -7.70 5.93
N LEU A 73 -9.53 -7.25 5.72
CA LEU A 73 -9.85 -5.83 5.58
C LEU A 73 -9.85 -5.13 6.94
N PRO A 74 -9.45 -3.84 6.98
CA PRO A 74 -9.61 -3.05 8.21
C PRO A 74 -11.08 -2.83 8.55
N PRO A 75 -11.38 -2.39 9.80
CA PRO A 75 -12.78 -2.24 10.26
C PRO A 75 -13.60 -1.21 9.48
N GLY A 76 -12.94 -0.28 8.82
CA GLY A 76 -13.62 0.77 8.06
C GLY A 76 -12.65 1.48 7.12
N PRO A 77 -13.12 2.50 6.39
CA PRO A 77 -12.27 3.24 5.46
C PRO A 77 -11.23 4.07 6.20
N ILE A 78 -10.07 4.25 5.55
CA ILE A 78 -8.97 5.08 6.06
C ILE A 78 -8.97 6.48 5.42
N ALA A 79 -9.79 6.67 4.40
CA ALA A 79 -9.97 7.94 3.71
C ALA A 79 -11.29 7.92 2.93
N MET A 80 -11.75 9.08 2.49
CA MET A 80 -12.85 9.18 1.54
C MET A 80 -12.31 8.83 0.15
N PRO A 81 -12.73 7.69 -0.45
CA PRO A 81 -12.18 7.30 -1.74
C PRO A 81 -12.74 8.13 -2.89
N ASP A 82 -11.90 8.38 -3.88
CA ASP A 82 -12.32 8.92 -5.17
C ASP A 82 -13.15 7.86 -5.90
N ILE A 83 -14.09 8.32 -6.75
CA ILE A 83 -14.95 7.40 -7.50
C ILE A 83 -14.16 6.43 -8.38
N THR A 84 -13.02 6.87 -8.94
CA THR A 84 -12.16 6.00 -9.74
C THR A 84 -11.55 4.87 -8.93
N ALA A 85 -11.29 5.08 -7.65
CA ALA A 85 -10.82 4.02 -6.76
C ALA A 85 -11.92 3.00 -6.46
N ILE A 86 -13.15 3.46 -6.29
CA ILE A 86 -14.32 2.58 -6.10
C ILE A 86 -14.55 1.74 -7.36
N GLU A 87 -14.54 2.38 -8.52
CA GLU A 87 -14.69 1.69 -9.81
C GLU A 87 -13.59 0.66 -10.04
N ALA A 88 -12.36 0.97 -9.63
CA ALA A 88 -11.23 0.05 -9.75
C ALA A 88 -11.44 -1.24 -8.95
N VAL A 89 -12.03 -1.14 -7.76
CA VAL A 89 -12.34 -2.32 -6.94
C VAL A 89 -13.50 -3.12 -7.52
N LEU A 90 -14.48 -2.45 -8.08
CA LEU A 90 -15.64 -3.11 -8.72
C LEU A 90 -15.26 -3.75 -10.06
N ASN A 91 -14.29 -3.20 -10.77
CA ASN A 91 -13.81 -3.69 -12.06
C ASN A 91 -12.29 -3.80 -12.04
N PRO A 92 -11.73 -4.71 -11.21
CA PRO A 92 -10.28 -4.83 -11.08
C PRO A 92 -9.66 -5.44 -12.33
N GLU A 93 -8.41 -5.09 -12.61
CA GLU A 93 -7.63 -5.75 -13.65
C GLU A 93 -7.35 -7.20 -13.20
N LYS A 94 -7.55 -8.15 -14.10
CA LYS A 94 -7.28 -9.58 -13.83
C LYS A 94 -5.82 -9.87 -14.12
N HIS A 95 -5.09 -10.31 -13.10
CA HIS A 95 -3.69 -10.68 -13.20
C HIS A 95 -3.32 -11.55 -11.98
N ASN A 96 -2.06 -11.98 -11.93
CA ASN A 96 -1.55 -12.82 -10.84
C ASN A 96 -0.61 -12.08 -9.88
N TYR A 97 -0.48 -10.77 -10.01
CA TYR A 97 0.39 -10.00 -9.13
C TYR A 97 -0.12 -10.00 -7.70
N ILE A 98 0.78 -10.22 -6.75
CA ILE A 98 0.51 -10.15 -5.32
C ILE A 98 1.46 -9.20 -4.59
N TYR A 99 2.39 -8.57 -5.32
CA TYR A 99 3.32 -7.59 -4.78
C TYR A 99 3.37 -6.36 -5.66
N PHE A 100 3.61 -5.21 -5.05
CA PHE A 100 3.98 -4.00 -5.77
C PHE A 100 4.77 -3.07 -4.86
N CYS A 101 5.55 -2.18 -5.45
CA CYS A 101 6.25 -1.11 -4.74
C CYS A 101 6.40 0.09 -5.68
N ALA A 102 6.71 1.25 -5.10
CA ALA A 102 6.87 2.47 -5.90
C ALA A 102 7.96 2.29 -6.95
N SER A 103 7.66 2.70 -8.19
CA SER A 103 8.63 2.71 -9.28
C SER A 103 9.58 3.91 -9.13
N VAL A 104 10.86 3.69 -9.36
CA VAL A 104 11.86 4.76 -9.35
C VAL A 104 12.08 5.37 -10.74
N THR A 105 11.56 4.73 -11.79
CA THR A 105 11.70 5.19 -13.19
C THR A 105 10.43 5.83 -13.72
N ARG A 106 9.27 5.48 -13.17
CA ARG A 106 7.97 6.01 -13.58
C ARG A 106 7.31 6.66 -12.37
N PHE A 107 7.54 7.94 -12.18
CA PHE A 107 7.10 8.69 -11.00
C PHE A 107 5.59 8.57 -10.78
N GLY A 108 5.20 8.20 -9.56
CA GLY A 108 3.80 8.02 -9.18
C GLY A 108 3.21 6.65 -9.54
N TYR A 109 3.93 5.85 -10.32
CA TYR A 109 3.54 4.47 -10.68
C TYR A 109 4.26 3.46 -9.81
N HIS A 110 3.92 2.18 -10.00
CA HIS A 110 4.46 1.07 -9.21
C HIS A 110 5.03 -0.02 -10.10
N ASP A 111 5.95 -0.79 -9.55
CA ASP A 111 6.45 -2.03 -10.14
C ASP A 111 5.72 -3.20 -9.49
N PHE A 112 5.19 -4.10 -10.32
CA PHE A 112 4.39 -5.24 -9.86
C PHE A 112 5.16 -6.54 -9.99
N ALA A 113 4.85 -7.51 -9.12
CA ALA A 113 5.52 -8.81 -9.14
C ALA A 113 4.55 -9.92 -8.74
N VAL A 114 4.77 -11.10 -9.32
CA VAL A 114 4.07 -12.35 -8.97
C VAL A 114 4.83 -13.08 -7.86
N THR A 115 6.17 -13.05 -7.91
CA THR A 115 7.02 -13.75 -6.95
C THR A 115 7.68 -12.80 -5.97
N GLN A 116 8.02 -13.33 -4.79
CA GLN A 116 8.73 -12.55 -3.79
C GLN A 116 10.13 -12.13 -4.28
N ALA A 117 10.79 -12.98 -5.05
CA ALA A 117 12.13 -12.67 -5.59
C ALA A 117 12.09 -11.44 -6.51
N GLU A 118 11.12 -11.37 -7.42
CA GLU A 118 10.93 -10.20 -8.28
C GLU A 118 10.62 -8.94 -7.45
N HIS A 119 9.75 -9.10 -6.45
CA HIS A 119 9.39 -7.99 -5.57
C HIS A 119 10.60 -7.47 -4.79
N GLU A 120 11.44 -8.36 -4.27
CA GLU A 120 12.65 -7.96 -3.55
C GLU A 120 13.61 -7.18 -4.42
N GLN A 121 13.76 -7.55 -5.69
CA GLN A 121 14.57 -6.78 -6.64
C GLN A 121 14.00 -5.38 -6.86
N ASN A 122 12.68 -5.29 -7.04
CA ASN A 122 12.00 -3.99 -7.21
C ASN A 122 12.09 -3.15 -5.94
N ALA A 123 11.87 -3.75 -4.79
CA ALA A 123 11.94 -3.06 -3.50
C ALA A 123 13.34 -2.53 -3.20
N LYS A 124 14.38 -3.30 -3.57
CA LYS A 124 15.77 -2.88 -3.39
C LYS A 124 16.08 -1.59 -4.16
N LYS A 125 15.59 -1.48 -5.39
CA LYS A 125 15.74 -0.26 -6.19
C LYS A 125 15.09 0.93 -5.50
N TYR A 126 13.90 0.74 -4.96
CA TYR A 126 13.16 1.79 -4.25
C TYR A 126 13.88 2.22 -2.97
N TYR A 127 14.31 1.26 -2.15
CA TYR A 127 15.01 1.58 -0.90
C TYR A 127 16.32 2.32 -1.15
N ASN A 128 17.08 1.91 -2.16
CA ASN A 128 18.31 2.60 -2.54
C ASN A 128 18.03 4.03 -2.96
N TRP A 129 16.97 4.23 -3.74
CA TRP A 129 16.58 5.56 -4.20
C TRP A 129 16.11 6.45 -3.04
N ILE A 130 15.20 5.94 -2.18
CA ILE A 130 14.65 6.75 -1.09
C ILE A 130 15.72 7.11 -0.05
N ASN A 131 16.67 6.19 0.20
CA ASN A 131 17.80 6.47 1.09
C ASN A 131 18.71 7.54 0.51
N SER A 132 18.92 7.56 -0.81
CA SER A 132 19.71 8.59 -1.48
C SER A 132 19.07 9.98 -1.39
N GLN A 133 17.73 10.04 -1.23
CA GLN A 133 16.99 11.29 -1.04
C GLN A 133 17.00 11.78 0.41
N GLY A 134 17.55 11.02 1.34
CA GLY A 134 17.63 11.41 2.76
C GLY A 134 16.30 11.35 3.50
N VAL A 135 15.28 10.71 2.94
CA VAL A 135 13.94 10.58 3.57
C VAL A 135 14.01 9.50 4.63
N LYS A 136 13.89 9.88 5.90
CA LYS A 136 13.94 8.95 7.04
C LYS A 136 12.60 8.75 7.72
N ARG A 137 11.65 9.70 7.53
CA ARG A 137 10.26 9.56 7.99
C ARG A 137 9.35 10.51 7.25
#